data_09beabc1d96391721a6a368013a12c41
#
_entry.id   09beabc1d96391721a6a368013a12c41
#
_cell.length_a   1.000
_cell.length_b   1.000
_cell.length_c   1.000
_cell.angle_alpha   90.00
_cell.angle_beta   90.00
_cell.angle_gamma   90.00
#
_symmetry.space_group_name_H-M   'P 1'
#
loop_
_entity.id
_entity.type
_entity.pdbx_description
1 polymer ?
#
loop_
_entity_poly.entity_id
_entity_poly.type
_entity_poly.pdbx_seq_one_letter_code
_entity_poly.pdbx_strand_id
1 'polypeptide(L)'
;TRFTIQLFLRISQGYLRALNEMNKDIQREERILAQATKNQELLEMLNIEKSLVYFMGALKYNKNTLDKLAKGTILPFYEEDLELLEDAIIECNQAIEMANIYKEIMASTTETYASVISNNLNGLMKFLSGITIVFSIPTMIASFMGMNVPLGIFSTNPFAFWILIVISIT
;
A
#
# COMPACT_ATOMS: atom_id res chain seq x y z
N THR A 1 40.79 17.83 -5.42
CA THR A 1 39.57 18.07 -6.22
C THR A 1 39.06 16.76 -6.78
N ARG A 2 39.82 16.05 -7.63
CA ARG A 2 39.46 14.79 -8.30
C ARG A 2 38.95 13.71 -7.33
N PHE A 3 39.65 13.49 -6.23
CA PHE A 3 39.25 12.50 -5.21
C PHE A 3 37.88 12.80 -4.63
N THR A 4 37.57 14.07 -4.35
CA THR A 4 36.25 14.46 -3.81
C THR A 4 35.13 14.19 -4.81
N ILE A 5 35.34 14.49 -6.10
CA ILE A 5 34.38 14.24 -7.16
C ILE A 5 34.16 12.73 -7.34
N GLN A 6 35.23 11.95 -7.38
CA GLN A 6 35.17 10.49 -7.44
C GLN A 6 34.41 9.89 -6.26
N LEU A 7 34.54 10.46 -5.07
CA LEU A 7 33.78 10.03 -3.89
C LEU A 7 32.29 10.26 -4.09
N PHE A 8 31.88 11.46 -4.56
CA PHE A 8 30.46 11.74 -4.84
C PHE A 8 29.89 10.85 -5.95
N LEU A 9 30.67 10.59 -7.01
CA LEU A 9 30.29 9.68 -8.07
C LEU A 9 30.05 8.26 -7.53
N ARG A 10 30.98 7.75 -6.71
CA ARG A 10 30.84 6.43 -6.07
C ARG A 10 29.66 6.36 -5.11
N ILE A 11 29.39 7.44 -4.37
CA ILE A 11 28.22 7.54 -3.48
C ILE A 11 26.94 7.49 -4.33
N SER A 12 26.83 8.26 -5.42
CA SER A 12 25.66 8.27 -6.29
C SER A 12 25.41 6.89 -6.91
N GLN A 13 26.44 6.22 -7.40
CA GLN A 13 26.37 4.84 -7.88
C GLN A 13 25.99 3.84 -6.79
N GLY A 14 26.41 4.09 -5.54
CA GLY A 14 25.99 3.31 -4.38
C GLY A 14 24.49 3.43 -4.13
N TYR A 15 23.94 4.65 -4.19
CA TYR A 15 22.51 4.90 -4.07
C TYR A 15 21.71 4.25 -5.20
N LEU A 16 22.18 4.32 -6.46
CA LEU A 16 21.52 3.66 -7.59
C LEU A 16 21.44 2.14 -7.40
N ARG A 17 22.51 1.51 -6.91
CA ARG A 17 22.49 0.07 -6.60
C ARG A 17 21.51 -0.26 -5.49
N ALA A 18 21.53 0.50 -4.39
CA ALA A 18 20.61 0.30 -3.28
C ALA A 18 19.14 0.52 -3.69
N LEU A 19 18.86 1.52 -4.53
CA LEU A 19 17.53 1.75 -5.09
C LEU A 19 17.06 0.59 -5.99
N ASN A 20 17.96 0.01 -6.79
CA ASN A 20 17.64 -1.17 -7.59
C ASN A 20 17.32 -2.41 -6.73
N GLU A 21 18.01 -2.59 -5.61
CA GLU A 21 17.70 -3.66 -4.65
C GLU A 21 16.35 -3.40 -3.97
N MET A 22 16.13 -2.16 -3.54
CA MET A 22 14.85 -1.75 -2.95
C MET A 22 13.67 -1.94 -3.90
N ASN A 23 13.86 -1.72 -5.21
CA ASN A 23 12.83 -2.01 -6.21
C ASN A 23 12.44 -3.50 -6.24
N LYS A 24 13.42 -4.40 -6.08
CA LYS A 24 13.13 -5.84 -5.98
C LYS A 24 12.32 -6.17 -4.73
N ASP A 25 12.62 -5.49 -3.62
CA ASP A 25 11.87 -5.64 -2.38
C ASP A 25 10.45 -5.11 -2.55
N ILE A 26 10.27 -3.93 -3.15
CA ILE A 26 8.94 -3.38 -3.49
C ILE A 26 8.13 -4.38 -4.31
N GLN A 27 8.68 -4.91 -5.40
CA GLN A 27 8.00 -5.88 -6.25
C GLN A 27 7.68 -7.20 -5.53
N ARG A 28 8.49 -7.59 -4.57
CA ARG A 28 8.23 -8.77 -3.73
C ARG A 28 7.07 -8.49 -2.79
N GLU A 29 7.08 -7.37 -2.09
CA GLU A 29 6.01 -6.99 -1.17
C GLU A 29 4.68 -6.77 -1.90
N GLU A 30 4.67 -6.19 -3.09
CA GLU A 30 3.46 -6.07 -3.93
C GLU A 30 2.81 -7.43 -4.21
N ARG A 31 3.62 -8.45 -4.52
CA ARG A 31 3.10 -9.81 -4.77
C ARG A 31 2.55 -10.46 -3.51
N ILE A 32 3.21 -10.25 -2.38
CA ILE A 32 2.78 -10.77 -1.08
C ILE A 32 1.47 -10.08 -0.67
N LEU A 33 1.40 -8.76 -0.81
CA LEU A 33 0.22 -7.95 -0.54
C LEU A 33 -1.02 -8.40 -1.33
N ALA A 34 -0.86 -8.78 -2.60
CA ALA A 34 -1.96 -9.28 -3.42
C ALA A 34 -2.61 -10.55 -2.85
N GLN A 35 -1.95 -11.28 -1.95
CA GLN A 35 -2.42 -12.51 -1.31
C GLN A 35 -2.59 -12.37 0.21
N ALA A 36 -2.15 -11.25 0.79
CA ALA A 36 -2.09 -11.07 2.22
C ALA A 36 -3.41 -10.64 2.84
N THR A 37 -3.66 -11.14 4.05
CA THR A 37 -4.80 -10.76 4.91
C THR A 37 -4.34 -10.09 6.20
N LYS A 38 -3.03 -9.82 6.35
CA LYS A 38 -2.44 -9.32 7.60
C LYS A 38 -1.87 -7.91 7.44
N ASN A 39 -1.87 -7.15 8.54
CA ASN A 39 -1.31 -5.80 8.59
C ASN A 39 0.23 -5.74 8.64
N GLN A 40 0.90 -6.88 8.74
CA GLN A 40 2.37 -6.93 8.88
C GLN A 40 3.07 -6.50 7.60
N GLU A 41 2.56 -6.92 6.46
CA GLU A 41 3.08 -6.57 5.14
C GLU A 41 2.98 -5.06 4.88
N LEU A 42 1.93 -4.43 5.41
CA LEU A 42 1.77 -2.97 5.33
C LEU A 42 2.85 -2.23 6.13
N LEU A 43 3.29 -2.79 7.26
CA LEU A 43 4.38 -2.22 8.05
C LEU A 43 5.73 -2.34 7.35
N GLU A 44 5.98 -3.42 6.62
CA GLU A 44 7.20 -3.57 5.81
C GLU A 44 7.25 -2.57 4.67
N MET A 45 6.13 -2.34 3.98
CA MET A 45 6.03 -1.28 2.97
C MET A 45 6.30 0.11 3.55
N LEU A 46 5.76 0.44 4.73
CA LEU A 46 6.03 1.70 5.41
C LEU A 46 7.52 1.89 5.75
N ASN A 47 8.24 0.81 6.06
CA ASN A 47 9.67 0.86 6.32
C ASN A 47 10.47 1.14 5.03
N ILE A 48 10.06 0.56 3.90
CA ILE A 48 10.64 0.86 2.59
C ILE A 48 10.39 2.33 2.22
N GLU A 49 9.17 2.82 2.40
CA GLU A 49 8.82 4.22 2.13
C GLU A 49 9.65 5.20 2.96
N LYS A 50 9.84 4.94 4.26
CA LYS A 50 10.72 5.72 5.12
C LYS A 50 12.16 5.73 4.61
N SER A 51 12.67 4.58 4.17
CA SER A 51 14.01 4.46 3.61
C SER A 51 14.18 5.30 2.34
N LEU A 52 13.17 5.30 1.45
CA LEU A 52 13.14 6.16 0.26
C LEU A 52 13.17 7.64 0.61
N VAL A 53 12.43 8.07 1.64
CA VAL A 53 12.44 9.47 2.11
C VAL A 53 13.83 9.87 2.60
N TYR A 54 14.52 9.02 3.37
CA TYR A 54 15.89 9.28 3.80
C TYR A 54 16.87 9.33 2.62
N PHE A 55 16.75 8.43 1.66
CA PHE A 55 17.59 8.43 0.44
C PHE A 55 17.39 9.71 -0.35
N MET A 56 16.14 10.11 -0.57
CA MET A 56 15.82 11.37 -1.25
C MET A 56 16.42 12.60 -0.55
N GLY A 57 16.33 12.63 0.78
CA GLY A 57 16.94 13.69 1.59
C GLY A 57 18.45 13.76 1.36
N ALA A 58 19.15 12.64 1.53
CA ALA A 58 20.59 12.55 1.35
C ALA A 58 21.04 12.88 -0.09
N LEU A 59 20.34 12.36 -1.11
CA LEU A 59 20.62 12.65 -2.52
C LEU A 59 20.44 14.11 -2.86
N LYS A 60 19.41 14.79 -2.35
CA LYS A 60 19.18 16.22 -2.53
C LYS A 60 20.29 17.06 -1.91
N TYR A 61 20.80 16.66 -0.72
CA TYR A 61 21.96 17.32 -0.11
C TYR A 61 23.23 17.12 -0.93
N ASN A 62 23.47 15.90 -1.43
CA ASN A 62 24.60 15.59 -2.30
C ASN A 62 24.53 16.41 -3.59
N LYS A 63 23.35 16.45 -4.24
CA LYS A 63 23.14 17.28 -5.45
C LYS A 63 23.44 18.74 -5.19
N ASN A 64 22.93 19.33 -4.12
CA ASN A 64 23.18 20.73 -3.77
C ASN A 64 24.67 21.01 -3.56
N THR A 65 25.42 20.04 -3.02
CA THR A 65 26.87 20.13 -2.85
C THR A 65 27.58 20.06 -4.19
N LEU A 66 27.20 19.14 -5.07
CA LEU A 66 27.72 19.02 -6.43
C LEU A 66 27.44 20.28 -7.25
N ASP A 67 26.22 20.82 -7.19
CA ASP A 67 25.84 22.08 -7.87
C ASP A 67 26.66 23.27 -7.37
N LYS A 68 27.00 23.33 -6.08
CA LYS A 68 27.90 24.35 -5.53
C LYS A 68 29.33 24.18 -6.00
N LEU A 69 29.81 22.95 -6.09
CA LEU A 69 31.13 22.65 -6.63
C LEU A 69 31.21 23.04 -8.10
N ALA A 70 30.18 22.76 -8.91
CA ALA A 70 30.12 23.09 -10.33
C ALA A 70 30.22 24.59 -10.62
N LYS A 71 29.87 25.47 -9.66
CA LYS A 71 30.03 26.92 -9.80
C LYS A 71 31.51 27.39 -9.78
N GLY A 72 32.43 26.50 -9.51
CA GLY A 72 33.88 26.80 -9.59
C GLY A 72 34.43 27.76 -8.52
N THR A 73 33.60 28.20 -7.57
CA THR A 73 33.99 29.20 -6.56
C THR A 73 34.75 28.58 -5.36
N ILE A 74 34.63 27.27 -5.17
CA ILE A 74 35.13 26.59 -3.96
C ILE A 74 36.45 25.86 -4.23
N LEU A 75 36.61 25.26 -5.39
CA LEU A 75 37.75 24.46 -5.77
C LEU A 75 38.18 24.79 -7.23
N PRO A 76 39.50 24.89 -7.52
CA PRO A 76 39.95 24.96 -8.89
C PRO A 76 39.79 23.61 -9.58
N PHE A 77 39.25 23.62 -10.81
CA PHE A 77 39.06 22.45 -11.65
C PHE A 77 39.99 22.45 -12.83
N TYR A 78 40.49 21.27 -13.21
CA TYR A 78 41.08 21.02 -14.51
C TYR A 78 39.97 20.53 -15.47
N GLU A 79 40.16 20.63 -16.79
CA GLU A 79 39.16 20.22 -17.77
C GLU A 79 38.67 18.76 -17.57
N GLU A 80 39.61 17.86 -17.26
CA GLU A 80 39.31 16.46 -16.96
C GLU A 80 38.45 16.27 -15.67
N ASP A 81 38.54 17.21 -14.73
CA ASP A 81 37.74 17.15 -13.49
C ASP A 81 36.30 17.64 -13.74
N LEU A 82 36.08 18.49 -14.75
CA LEU A 82 34.73 18.99 -15.11
C LEU A 82 33.87 17.88 -15.70
N GLU A 83 34.44 17.05 -16.59
CA GLU A 83 33.71 15.87 -17.14
C GLU A 83 33.31 14.91 -16.04
N LEU A 84 34.22 14.60 -15.11
CA LEU A 84 33.96 13.74 -13.98
C LEU A 84 32.90 14.32 -13.03
N LEU A 85 32.85 15.65 -12.87
CA LEU A 85 31.85 16.35 -12.06
C LEU A 85 30.46 16.29 -12.72
N GLU A 86 30.40 16.46 -14.05
CA GLU A 86 29.18 16.30 -14.82
C GLU A 86 28.61 14.88 -14.68
N ASP A 87 29.43 13.86 -14.81
CA ASP A 87 29.05 12.47 -14.58
C ASP A 87 28.48 12.26 -13.16
N ALA A 88 29.13 12.82 -12.15
CA ALA A 88 28.64 12.71 -10.77
C ALA A 88 27.28 13.39 -10.57
N ILE A 89 27.04 14.53 -11.24
CA ILE A 89 25.75 15.23 -11.22
C ILE A 89 24.67 14.42 -11.94
N ILE A 90 24.98 13.85 -13.09
CA ILE A 90 24.06 13.01 -13.88
C ILE A 90 23.62 11.79 -13.06
N GLU A 91 24.57 11.04 -12.49
CA GLU A 91 24.31 9.87 -11.65
C GLU A 91 23.49 10.22 -10.40
N CYS A 92 23.79 11.37 -9.77
CA CYS A 92 23.03 11.85 -8.62
C CYS A 92 21.59 12.22 -9.00
N ASN A 93 21.38 12.90 -10.13
CA ASN A 93 20.06 13.24 -10.65
C ASN A 93 19.25 11.98 -10.99
N GLN A 94 19.89 11.00 -11.65
CA GLN A 94 19.26 9.72 -11.95
C GLN A 94 18.80 9.00 -10.68
N ALA A 95 19.63 9.00 -9.63
CA ALA A 95 19.25 8.41 -8.34
C ALA A 95 18.04 9.13 -7.69
N ILE A 96 17.99 10.48 -7.77
CA ILE A 96 16.86 11.26 -7.27
C ILE A 96 15.59 10.90 -8.04
N GLU A 97 15.66 10.82 -9.36
CA GLU A 97 14.51 10.48 -10.22
C GLU A 97 13.98 9.09 -9.91
N MET A 98 14.87 8.10 -9.81
CA MET A 98 14.49 6.74 -9.42
C MET A 98 13.85 6.69 -8.03
N ALA A 99 14.40 7.41 -7.05
CA ALA A 99 13.81 7.46 -5.71
C ALA A 99 12.41 8.11 -5.72
N ASN A 100 12.17 9.13 -6.56
CA ASN A 100 10.86 9.74 -6.75
C ASN A 100 9.86 8.73 -7.36
N ILE A 101 10.26 8.05 -8.44
CA ILE A 101 9.43 7.04 -9.11
C ILE A 101 9.03 5.94 -8.11
N TYR A 102 9.98 5.40 -7.36
CA TYR A 102 9.68 4.35 -6.39
C TYR A 102 8.80 4.83 -5.25
N LYS A 103 8.95 6.08 -4.81
CA LYS A 103 8.05 6.68 -3.84
C LYS A 103 6.61 6.78 -4.36
N GLU A 104 6.43 7.19 -5.63
CA GLU A 104 5.12 7.28 -6.27
C GLU A 104 4.48 5.90 -6.43
N ILE A 105 5.26 4.90 -6.85
CA ILE A 105 4.81 3.51 -6.94
C ILE A 105 4.34 3.03 -5.56
N MET A 106 5.12 3.25 -4.50
CA MET A 106 4.77 2.86 -3.13
C MET A 106 3.48 3.50 -2.66
N ALA A 107 3.30 4.81 -2.89
CA ALA A 107 2.09 5.52 -2.52
C ALA A 107 0.86 4.96 -3.24
N SER A 108 0.96 4.75 -4.56
CA SER A 108 -0.11 4.17 -5.37
C SER A 108 -0.45 2.74 -4.96
N THR A 109 0.57 1.91 -4.68
CA THR A 109 0.38 0.53 -4.22
C THR A 109 -0.33 0.50 -2.86
N THR A 110 0.08 1.35 -1.92
CA THR A 110 -0.54 1.43 -0.60
C THR A 110 -2.01 1.86 -0.68
N GLU A 111 -2.33 2.86 -1.52
CA GLU A 111 -3.70 3.33 -1.75
C GLU A 111 -4.58 2.24 -2.39
N THR A 112 -4.05 1.59 -3.42
CA THR A 112 -4.74 0.48 -4.08
C THR A 112 -5.05 -0.65 -3.09
N TYR A 113 -4.09 -0.98 -2.24
CA TYR A 113 -4.25 -2.03 -1.24
C TYR A 113 -5.30 -1.68 -0.18
N ALA A 114 -5.30 -0.44 0.31
CA ALA A 114 -6.34 0.04 1.23
C ALA A 114 -7.73 -0.07 0.61
N SER A 115 -7.85 0.24 -0.70
CA SER A 115 -9.10 0.09 -1.46
C SER A 115 -9.54 -1.38 -1.57
N VAL A 116 -8.61 -2.31 -1.84
CA VAL A 116 -8.88 -3.76 -1.92
C VAL A 116 -9.36 -4.30 -0.57
N ILE A 117 -8.69 -3.93 0.53
CA ILE A 117 -9.12 -4.32 1.89
C ILE A 117 -10.53 -3.80 2.16
N SER A 118 -10.81 -2.53 1.88
CA SER A 118 -12.14 -1.94 2.08
C SER A 118 -13.21 -2.68 1.27
N ASN A 119 -12.91 -3.03 0.03
CA ASN A 119 -13.85 -3.78 -0.82
C ASN A 119 -14.11 -5.21 -0.29
N ASN A 120 -13.06 -5.89 0.18
CA ASN A 120 -13.20 -7.21 0.79
C ASN A 120 -14.04 -7.16 2.08
N LEU A 121 -13.82 -6.15 2.93
CA LEU A 121 -14.63 -5.92 4.13
C LEU A 121 -16.10 -5.67 3.77
N ASN A 122 -16.36 -4.85 2.75
CA ASN A 122 -17.72 -4.63 2.26
C ASN A 122 -18.37 -5.92 1.76
N GLY A 123 -17.61 -6.80 1.09
CA GLY A 123 -18.05 -8.12 0.68
C GLY A 123 -18.45 -9.00 1.88
N LEU A 124 -17.60 -9.05 2.90
CA LEU A 124 -17.87 -9.78 4.16
C LEU A 124 -19.09 -9.20 4.90
N MET A 125 -19.23 -7.87 4.96
CA MET A 125 -20.38 -7.21 5.59
C MET A 125 -21.69 -7.51 4.84
N LYS A 126 -21.67 -7.51 3.51
CA LYS A 126 -22.84 -7.93 2.70
C LYS A 126 -23.22 -9.38 2.98
N PHE A 127 -22.24 -10.28 3.03
CA PHE A 127 -22.48 -11.69 3.34
C PHE A 127 -23.07 -11.86 4.75
N LEU A 128 -22.48 -11.20 5.76
CA LEU A 128 -22.95 -11.24 7.14
C LEU A 128 -24.36 -10.67 7.27
N SER A 129 -24.64 -9.54 6.61
CA SER A 129 -25.97 -8.93 6.57
C SER A 129 -27.01 -9.86 5.92
N GLY A 130 -26.63 -10.51 4.82
CA GLY A 130 -27.47 -11.51 4.16
C GLY A 130 -27.82 -12.67 5.09
N ILE A 131 -26.83 -13.26 5.76
CA ILE A 131 -27.05 -14.31 6.77
C ILE A 131 -27.98 -13.82 7.88
N THR A 132 -27.75 -12.61 8.40
CA THR A 132 -28.54 -12.03 9.48
C THR A 132 -30.02 -11.91 9.06
N ILE A 133 -30.27 -11.44 7.84
CA ILE A 133 -31.64 -11.32 7.30
C ILE A 133 -32.28 -12.71 7.19
N VAL A 134 -31.58 -13.68 6.63
CA VAL A 134 -32.07 -15.06 6.46
C VAL A 134 -32.45 -15.68 7.81
N PHE A 135 -31.71 -15.43 8.88
CA PHE A 135 -32.09 -15.92 10.21
C PHE A 135 -33.12 -15.05 10.94
N SER A 136 -33.16 -13.74 10.64
CA SER A 136 -34.10 -12.83 11.32
C SER A 136 -35.54 -13.10 10.95
N ILE A 137 -35.82 -13.42 9.68
CA ILE A 137 -37.21 -13.62 9.20
C ILE A 137 -37.86 -14.82 9.89
N PRO A 138 -37.29 -16.05 9.88
CA PRO A 138 -37.83 -17.17 10.62
C PRO A 138 -37.98 -16.91 12.11
N THR A 139 -36.97 -16.24 12.71
CA THR A 139 -37.01 -15.92 14.15
C THR A 139 -38.14 -14.96 14.49
N MET A 140 -38.38 -13.96 13.65
CA MET A 140 -39.47 -13.01 13.83
C MET A 140 -40.84 -13.68 13.72
N ILE A 141 -41.02 -14.57 12.74
CA ILE A 141 -42.25 -15.33 12.55
C ILE A 141 -42.50 -16.25 13.75
N ALA A 142 -41.47 -16.99 14.19
CA ALA A 142 -41.57 -17.86 15.37
C ALA A 142 -41.88 -17.07 16.64
N SER A 143 -41.31 -15.88 16.80
CA SER A 143 -41.56 -14.98 17.92
C SER A 143 -43.02 -14.49 17.95
N PHE A 144 -43.58 -14.10 16.82
CA PHE A 144 -45.02 -13.72 16.73
C PHE A 144 -45.95 -14.88 17.08
N MET A 145 -45.59 -16.09 16.66
CA MET A 145 -46.37 -17.30 16.98
C MET A 145 -46.24 -17.71 18.45
N GLY A 146 -45.17 -17.33 19.13
CA GLY A 146 -44.97 -17.57 20.58
C GLY A 146 -45.71 -16.57 21.47
N MET A 147 -46.40 -15.57 20.92
CA MET A 147 -47.16 -14.60 21.70
C MET A 147 -48.48 -15.22 22.20
N ASN A 148 -48.86 -14.88 23.44
CA ASN A 148 -50.14 -15.29 24.06
C ASN A 148 -51.33 -14.49 23.52
N VAL A 149 -51.50 -14.44 22.19
CA VAL A 149 -52.61 -13.77 21.49
C VAL A 149 -53.39 -14.80 20.69
N PRO A 150 -54.72 -14.69 20.56
CA PRO A 150 -55.48 -15.60 19.74
C PRO A 150 -55.09 -15.43 18.27
N LEU A 151 -54.45 -16.47 17.71
CA LEU A 151 -53.92 -16.48 16.34
C LEU A 151 -54.96 -16.83 15.26
N GLY A 152 -56.23 -16.81 15.59
CA GLY A 152 -57.35 -17.05 14.65
C GLY A 152 -57.26 -18.41 13.96
N ILE A 153 -57.27 -18.43 12.63
CA ILE A 153 -57.25 -19.63 11.79
C ILE A 153 -55.99 -20.49 11.99
N PHE A 154 -54.87 -19.91 12.42
CA PHE A 154 -53.61 -20.64 12.64
C PHE A 154 -53.63 -21.51 13.91
N SER A 155 -54.44 -21.18 14.91
CA SER A 155 -54.52 -21.95 16.18
C SER A 155 -55.26 -23.27 16.02
N THR A 156 -56.11 -23.42 15.01
CA THR A 156 -56.96 -24.60 14.78
C THR A 156 -56.49 -25.49 13.62
N ASN A 157 -55.52 -25.06 12.86
CA ASN A 157 -55.07 -25.78 11.66
C ASN A 157 -53.85 -26.70 11.99
N PRO A 158 -53.96 -28.03 11.84
CA PRO A 158 -52.88 -28.98 12.12
C PRO A 158 -51.65 -28.78 11.19
N PHE A 159 -51.84 -28.11 10.05
CA PHE A 159 -50.76 -27.85 9.10
C PHE A 159 -50.12 -26.46 9.29
N ALA A 160 -50.58 -25.66 10.26
CA ALA A 160 -50.09 -24.29 10.48
C ALA A 160 -48.56 -24.22 10.66
N PHE A 161 -47.98 -25.20 11.38
CA PHE A 161 -46.56 -25.29 11.57
C PHE A 161 -45.76 -25.41 10.23
N TRP A 162 -46.20 -26.30 9.36
CA TRP A 162 -45.56 -26.50 8.06
C TRP A 162 -45.72 -25.31 7.12
N ILE A 163 -46.87 -24.66 7.14
CA ILE A 163 -47.15 -23.43 6.37
C ILE A 163 -46.19 -22.30 6.80
N LEU A 164 -45.94 -22.16 8.11
CA LEU A 164 -45.04 -21.17 8.66
C LEU A 164 -43.58 -21.44 8.29
N ILE A 165 -43.14 -22.68 8.30
CA ILE A 165 -41.80 -23.04 7.82
C ILE A 165 -41.63 -22.65 6.35
N VAL A 166 -42.58 -22.97 5.49
CA VAL A 166 -42.54 -22.63 4.06
C VAL A 166 -42.47 -21.12 3.87
N ILE A 167 -43.34 -20.36 4.55
CA ILE A 167 -43.33 -18.88 4.50
C ILE A 167 -42.00 -18.29 5.02
N SER A 168 -41.37 -18.92 5.99
CA SER A 168 -40.12 -18.44 6.57
C SER A 168 -38.90 -18.65 5.66
N ILE A 169 -38.96 -19.59 4.73
CA ILE A 169 -37.86 -19.96 3.84
C ILE A 169 -37.98 -19.29 2.46
N THR A 170 -39.18 -18.80 2.11
CA THR A 170 -39.47 -18.11 0.84
C THR A 170 -39.21 -16.62 0.96
#